data_286f4cc39f8e17f135e7eaed339bf2ea
#
_entry.id   286f4cc39f8e17f135e7eaed339bf2ea
#
_cell.length_a   1.000
_cell.length_b   1.000
_cell.length_c   1.000
_cell.angle_alpha   90.00
_cell.angle_beta   90.00
_cell.angle_gamma   90.00
#
_symmetry.space_group_name_H-M   'P 1'
#
loop_
_entity.id
_entity.type
_entity.pdbx_description
1 polymer ?
#
loop_
_entity_poly.entity_id
_entity_poly.type
_entity_poly.pdbx_seq_one_letter_code
_entity_poly.pdbx_strand_id
1 'polypeptide(L)'
;IGKNYIFKTDISNFFPSIKFKNVFNLFLKFGYTSEVSYILTILCTYEGYLPQGAPTSPYLSNLIFRDFDEKLENICSLSEYKYTRYADDITISSNKKISSIELDYLSQTIEQFLQTINYFLKLNTAKTKILRPGQRKIITGVLVNKTLNVPKELISEIRLEIYCLQKYGASKRIEAYNQKHNTNLDRYSYRQKLYGKICFVNMITPKKAEKFYEQFYDINWMK
;
A
#
# COMPACT_ATOMS: atom_id res chain seq x y z
N ILE A 1 15.74 -1.85 1.12
CA ILE A 1 16.11 -3.18 0.61
C ILE A 1 17.26 -3.70 1.45
N GLY A 2 17.33 -5.04 1.68
CA GLY A 2 18.45 -5.71 2.33
C GLY A 2 18.60 -5.44 3.83
N LYS A 3 17.64 -4.80 4.48
CA LYS A 3 17.68 -4.52 5.91
C LYS A 3 17.39 -5.78 6.74
N ASN A 4 18.15 -5.95 7.83
CA ASN A 4 18.05 -7.13 8.69
C ASN A 4 16.75 -7.15 9.51
N TYR A 5 16.34 -6.00 10.03
CA TYR A 5 15.15 -5.84 10.87
C TYR A 5 14.19 -4.85 10.23
N ILE A 6 12.92 -5.16 10.27
CA ILE A 6 11.84 -4.26 9.81
C ILE A 6 10.76 -4.26 10.86
N PHE A 7 10.50 -3.11 11.46
CA PHE A 7 9.31 -2.84 12.25
C PHE A 7 8.24 -2.31 11.29
N LYS A 8 7.09 -2.96 11.29
CA LYS A 8 5.95 -2.60 10.47
C LYS A 8 4.73 -2.42 11.36
N THR A 9 4.02 -1.31 11.17
CA THR A 9 2.75 -1.00 11.83
C THR A 9 1.81 -0.30 10.86
N ASP A 10 0.55 -0.19 11.22
CA ASP A 10 -0.53 0.29 10.36
C ASP A 10 -1.38 1.26 11.17
N ILE A 11 -1.89 2.31 10.55
CA ILE A 11 -2.78 3.27 11.19
C ILE A 11 -4.22 2.81 11.00
N SER A 12 -4.94 2.61 12.10
CA SER A 12 -6.34 2.18 12.06
C SER A 12 -7.24 3.23 11.41
N ASN A 13 -8.16 2.78 10.53
CA ASN A 13 -9.16 3.64 9.88
C ASN A 13 -8.56 4.94 9.30
N PHE A 14 -7.42 4.85 8.63
CA PHE A 14 -6.59 5.98 8.22
C PHE A 14 -7.37 7.10 7.54
N PHE A 15 -7.94 6.85 6.35
CA PHE A 15 -8.67 7.87 5.60
C PHE A 15 -9.91 8.40 6.37
N PRO A 16 -10.79 7.54 6.93
CA PRO A 16 -11.93 8.01 7.72
C PRO A 16 -11.57 8.81 8.96
N SER A 17 -10.35 8.64 9.49
CA SER A 17 -9.86 9.41 10.64
C SER A 17 -9.38 10.80 10.27
N ILE A 18 -9.10 11.08 8.97
CA ILE A 18 -8.76 12.42 8.49
C ILE A 18 -10.05 13.20 8.23
N LYS A 19 -10.40 14.08 9.16
CA LYS A 19 -11.66 14.79 9.15
C LYS A 19 -11.63 16.05 8.27
N PHE A 20 -12.82 16.56 7.93
CA PHE A 20 -13.03 17.81 7.21
C PHE A 20 -12.11 18.93 7.71
N LYS A 21 -12.03 19.12 9.04
CA LYS A 21 -11.19 20.14 9.66
C LYS A 21 -9.70 20.02 9.29
N ASN A 22 -9.17 18.80 9.15
CA ASN A 22 -7.79 18.60 8.76
C ASN A 22 -7.54 19.07 7.32
N VAL A 23 -8.45 18.74 6.42
CA VAL A 23 -8.39 19.14 4.99
C VAL A 23 -8.60 20.64 4.84
N PHE A 24 -9.57 21.21 5.55
CA PHE A 24 -9.85 22.66 5.55
C PHE A 24 -8.63 23.46 6.02
N ASN A 25 -8.03 23.05 7.15
CA ASN A 25 -6.83 23.70 7.69
C ASN A 25 -5.63 23.58 6.74
N LEU A 26 -5.51 22.47 6.00
CA LEU A 26 -4.48 22.32 4.99
C LEU A 26 -4.61 23.37 3.89
N PHE A 27 -5.82 23.60 3.37
CA PHE A 27 -6.06 24.61 2.33
C PHE A 27 -5.83 26.03 2.87
N LEU A 28 -6.23 26.33 4.12
CA LEU A 28 -5.88 27.60 4.77
C LEU A 28 -4.37 27.79 4.89
N LYS A 29 -3.62 26.74 5.27
CA LYS A 29 -2.15 26.76 5.35
C LYS A 29 -1.50 27.04 3.98
N PHE A 30 -2.15 26.69 2.88
CA PHE A 30 -1.72 27.01 1.53
C PHE A 30 -2.04 28.45 1.11
N GLY A 31 -2.70 29.24 1.93
CA GLY A 31 -3.01 30.66 1.70
C GLY A 31 -4.35 30.91 0.98
N TYR A 32 -5.20 29.90 0.82
CA TYR A 32 -6.55 30.11 0.28
C TYR A 32 -7.45 30.81 1.31
N THR A 33 -8.42 31.61 0.82
CA THR A 33 -9.45 32.22 1.69
C THR A 33 -10.32 31.14 2.35
N SER A 34 -11.03 31.49 3.41
CA SER A 34 -11.94 30.55 4.10
C SER A 34 -13.01 29.98 3.17
N GLU A 35 -13.58 30.80 2.30
CA GLU A 35 -14.62 30.39 1.35
C GLU A 35 -14.06 29.37 0.34
N VAL A 36 -12.91 29.66 -0.26
CA VAL A 36 -12.26 28.76 -1.22
C VAL A 36 -11.82 27.47 -0.52
N SER A 37 -11.22 27.56 0.66
CA SER A 37 -10.82 26.39 1.45
C SER A 37 -12.03 25.51 1.79
N TYR A 38 -13.17 26.10 2.11
CA TYR A 38 -14.40 25.37 2.39
C TYR A 38 -14.89 24.60 1.16
N ILE A 39 -14.98 25.27 0.00
CA ILE A 39 -15.42 24.66 -1.26
C ILE A 39 -14.47 23.50 -1.65
N LEU A 40 -13.15 23.71 -1.63
CA LEU A 40 -12.16 22.67 -1.94
C LEU A 40 -12.27 21.47 -0.99
N THR A 41 -12.55 21.74 0.30
CA THR A 41 -12.72 20.69 1.28
C THR A 41 -13.98 19.86 1.03
N ILE A 42 -15.10 20.47 0.69
CA ILE A 42 -16.34 19.75 0.31
C ILE A 42 -16.09 18.85 -0.89
N LEU A 43 -15.40 19.33 -1.93
CA LEU A 43 -15.09 18.55 -3.13
C LEU A 43 -14.18 17.36 -2.85
N CYS A 44 -13.37 17.39 -1.79
CA CYS A 44 -12.40 16.37 -1.44
C CYS A 44 -12.83 15.44 -0.29
N THR A 45 -13.93 15.76 0.40
CA THR A 45 -14.42 14.96 1.54
C THR A 45 -15.81 14.41 1.26
N TYR A 46 -16.10 13.26 1.88
CA TYR A 46 -17.42 12.65 1.89
C TYR A 46 -17.82 12.35 3.33
N GLU A 47 -19.03 12.69 3.75
CA GLU A 47 -19.51 12.54 5.13
C GLU A 47 -18.56 13.12 6.19
N GLY A 48 -17.84 14.21 5.84
CA GLY A 48 -16.96 14.92 6.75
C GLY A 48 -15.57 14.27 6.99
N TYR A 49 -15.13 13.36 6.12
CA TYR A 49 -13.81 12.75 6.15
C TYR A 49 -13.26 12.45 4.75
N LEU A 50 -11.97 12.10 4.63
CA LEU A 50 -11.39 11.65 3.36
C LEU A 50 -11.94 10.26 2.99
N PRO A 51 -12.62 10.11 1.83
CA PRO A 51 -13.15 8.83 1.40
C PRO A 51 -12.05 7.89 0.91
N GLN A 52 -12.19 6.61 1.22
CA GLN A 52 -11.34 5.57 0.64
C GLN A 52 -11.68 5.36 -0.83
N GLY A 53 -10.66 5.35 -1.70
CA GLY A 53 -10.82 5.17 -3.14
C GLY A 53 -10.96 6.45 -3.96
N ALA A 54 -11.13 7.63 -3.34
CA ALA A 54 -11.07 8.89 -4.07
C ALA A 54 -9.64 9.20 -4.53
N PRO A 55 -9.44 9.72 -5.74
CA PRO A 55 -8.10 10.02 -6.28
C PRO A 55 -7.37 11.13 -5.49
N THR A 56 -8.10 12.03 -4.82
CA THR A 56 -7.54 13.11 -4.02
C THR A 56 -7.06 12.66 -2.64
N SER A 57 -7.66 11.62 -2.05
CA SER A 57 -7.40 11.19 -0.67
C SER A 57 -5.93 10.83 -0.39
N PRO A 58 -5.21 10.08 -1.25
CA PRO A 58 -3.79 9.78 -1.02
C PRO A 58 -2.90 11.03 -1.01
N TYR A 59 -3.14 11.98 -1.90
CA TYR A 59 -2.36 13.22 -1.98
C TYR A 59 -2.59 14.11 -0.76
N LEU A 60 -3.86 14.35 -0.40
CA LEU A 60 -4.22 15.18 0.75
C LEU A 60 -3.73 14.56 2.06
N SER A 61 -3.84 13.24 2.22
CA SER A 61 -3.31 12.57 3.40
C SER A 61 -1.79 12.72 3.52
N ASN A 62 -1.03 12.63 2.43
CA ASN A 62 0.42 12.85 2.45
C ASN A 62 0.77 14.29 2.84
N LEU A 63 0.03 15.29 2.33
CA LEU A 63 0.25 16.69 2.69
C LEU A 63 -0.07 16.98 4.16
N ILE A 64 -1.15 16.38 4.70
CA ILE A 64 -1.53 16.52 6.11
C ILE A 64 -0.49 15.87 7.03
N PHE A 65 0.09 14.73 6.59
CA PHE A 65 1.08 13.98 7.36
C PHE A 65 2.52 14.46 7.19
N ARG A 66 2.77 15.50 6.42
CA ARG A 66 4.13 15.99 6.13
C ARG A 66 4.94 16.28 7.39
N ASP A 67 4.38 17.06 8.31
CA ASP A 67 5.06 17.43 9.56
C ASP A 67 5.29 16.19 10.47
N PHE A 68 4.40 15.22 10.43
CA PHE A 68 4.55 13.92 11.09
C PHE A 68 5.70 13.10 10.48
N ASP A 69 5.74 13.01 9.15
CA ASP A 69 6.77 12.27 8.44
C ASP A 69 8.16 12.85 8.69
N GLU A 70 8.31 14.18 8.63
CA GLU A 70 9.57 14.89 8.90
C GLU A 70 10.07 14.65 10.34
N LYS A 71 9.19 14.73 11.34
CA LYS A 71 9.54 14.46 12.75
C LYS A 71 9.98 13.01 12.97
N LEU A 72 9.24 12.06 12.40
CA LEU A 72 9.55 10.63 12.59
C LEU A 72 10.80 10.22 11.84
N GLU A 73 11.04 10.78 10.64
CA GLU A 73 12.28 10.57 9.89
C GLU A 73 13.50 11.08 10.65
N ASN A 74 13.40 12.26 11.29
CA ASN A 74 14.48 12.83 12.10
C ASN A 74 14.81 11.91 13.30
N ILE A 75 13.81 11.44 14.05
CA ILE A 75 14.03 10.51 15.17
C ILE A 75 14.64 9.20 14.69
N CYS A 76 14.12 8.63 13.61
CA CYS A 76 14.67 7.40 13.04
C CYS A 76 16.11 7.57 12.59
N SER A 77 16.46 8.71 11.98
CA SER A 77 17.80 9.00 11.47
C SER A 77 18.83 9.06 12.60
N LEU A 78 18.49 9.62 13.77
CA LEU A 78 19.35 9.66 14.96
C LEU A 78 19.74 8.26 15.45
N SER A 79 18.86 7.26 15.25
CA SER A 79 19.09 5.86 15.61
C SER A 79 19.63 5.02 14.43
N GLU A 80 20.01 5.63 13.32
CA GLU A 80 20.41 4.96 12.07
C GLU A 80 19.31 4.06 11.47
N TYR A 81 18.06 4.34 11.77
CA TYR A 81 16.91 3.69 11.19
C TYR A 81 16.47 4.40 9.90
N LYS A 82 15.81 3.67 9.01
CA LYS A 82 15.18 4.23 7.81
C LYS A 82 13.68 4.15 7.95
N TYR A 83 13.03 5.29 7.86
CA TYR A 83 11.59 5.46 7.90
C TYR A 83 11.01 5.49 6.48
N THR A 84 9.85 4.91 6.31
CA THR A 84 9.00 5.06 5.11
C THR A 84 7.55 4.86 5.48
N ARG A 85 6.64 5.60 4.84
CA ARG A 85 5.20 5.44 4.98
C ARG A 85 4.55 5.33 3.59
N TYR A 86 3.58 4.45 3.48
CA TYR A 86 2.68 4.35 2.33
C TYR A 86 1.25 4.35 2.84
N ALA A 87 0.55 5.48 2.70
CA ALA A 87 -0.75 5.75 3.32
C ALA A 87 -0.71 5.41 4.83
N ASP A 88 -1.42 4.37 5.24
CA ASP A 88 -1.51 3.85 6.61
C ASP A 88 -0.34 2.96 7.03
N ASP A 89 0.37 2.34 6.07
CA ASP A 89 1.49 1.42 6.31
C ASP A 89 2.78 2.19 6.70
N ILE A 90 3.18 2.12 7.96
CA ILE A 90 4.46 2.66 8.48
C ILE A 90 5.49 1.53 8.52
N THR A 91 6.68 1.78 7.98
CA THR A 91 7.79 0.84 7.97
C THR A 91 9.07 1.52 8.47
N ILE A 92 9.67 0.99 9.52
CA ILE A 92 10.98 1.41 10.05
C ILE A 92 11.94 0.23 9.90
N SER A 93 13.10 0.46 9.29
CA SER A 93 14.04 -0.61 8.95
C SER A 93 15.46 -0.31 9.41
N SER A 94 16.18 -1.37 9.84
CA SER A 94 17.53 -1.28 10.36
C SER A 94 18.37 -2.50 10.04
N ASN A 95 19.69 -2.34 10.02
CA ASN A 95 20.62 -3.45 10.03
C ASN A 95 20.98 -3.89 11.46
N LYS A 96 20.83 -2.99 12.45
CA LYS A 96 21.00 -3.28 13.88
C LYS A 96 19.70 -3.89 14.42
N LYS A 97 19.84 -4.73 15.46
CA LYS A 97 18.69 -5.30 16.17
C LYS A 97 17.92 -4.16 16.84
N ILE A 98 16.62 -4.11 16.60
CA ILE A 98 15.72 -3.21 17.31
C ILE A 98 15.25 -3.96 18.57
N SER A 99 15.56 -3.43 19.74
CA SER A 99 15.17 -4.01 21.03
C SER A 99 13.68 -3.80 21.31
N SER A 100 13.14 -4.53 22.29
CA SER A 100 11.74 -4.32 22.72
C SER A 100 11.51 -2.92 23.27
N ILE A 101 12.46 -2.39 24.04
CA ILE A 101 12.38 -1.02 24.60
C ILE A 101 12.31 0.02 23.47
N GLU A 102 13.13 -0.13 22.43
CA GLU A 102 13.10 0.78 21.27
C GLU A 102 11.80 0.67 20.47
N LEU A 103 11.24 -0.55 20.36
CA LEU A 103 9.94 -0.77 19.72
C LEU A 103 8.80 -0.09 20.48
N ASP A 104 8.79 -0.21 21.80
CA ASP A 104 7.80 0.43 22.65
C ASP A 104 7.93 1.96 22.57
N TYR A 105 9.16 2.47 22.63
CA TYR A 105 9.43 3.91 22.45
C TYR A 105 8.95 4.42 21.08
N LEU A 106 9.28 3.71 19.98
CA LEU A 106 8.84 4.08 18.64
C LEU A 106 7.32 4.07 18.53
N SER A 107 6.67 3.04 19.06
CA SER A 107 5.20 2.93 19.04
C SER A 107 4.53 4.08 19.78
N GLN A 108 4.99 4.38 20.99
CA GLN A 108 4.49 5.51 21.79
C GLN A 108 4.73 6.86 21.09
N THR A 109 5.93 7.05 20.53
CA THR A 109 6.26 8.28 19.79
C THR A 109 5.37 8.47 18.57
N ILE A 110 5.14 7.39 17.79
CA ILE A 110 4.23 7.42 16.65
C ILE A 110 2.82 7.81 17.11
N GLU A 111 2.29 7.18 18.16
CA GLU A 111 0.96 7.49 18.67
C GLU A 111 0.85 8.94 19.17
N GLN A 112 1.84 9.45 19.89
CA GLN A 112 1.87 10.85 20.30
C GLN A 112 1.83 11.81 19.09
N PHE A 113 2.60 11.54 18.05
CA PHE A 113 2.59 12.36 16.85
C PHE A 113 1.26 12.26 16.07
N LEU A 114 0.67 11.08 15.98
CA LEU A 114 -0.64 10.90 15.37
C LEU A 114 -1.72 11.72 16.07
N GLN A 115 -1.69 11.77 17.39
CA GLN A 115 -2.64 12.56 18.20
C GLN A 115 -2.49 14.08 17.96
N THR A 116 -1.32 14.57 17.55
CA THR A 116 -1.15 15.99 17.17
C THR A 116 -1.88 16.35 15.87
N ILE A 117 -2.08 15.37 14.98
CA ILE A 117 -2.83 15.56 13.75
C ILE A 117 -4.33 15.45 14.03
N ASN A 118 -4.71 14.34 14.65
CA ASN A 118 -6.10 14.08 15.05
C ASN A 118 -6.14 13.03 16.16
N TYR A 119 -6.91 13.30 17.21
CA TYR A 119 -7.10 12.40 18.37
C TYR A 119 -7.63 10.99 17.98
N PHE A 120 -8.35 10.88 16.87
CA PHE A 120 -8.90 9.59 16.41
C PHE A 120 -7.87 8.68 15.70
N LEU A 121 -6.69 9.20 15.36
CA LEU A 121 -5.63 8.41 14.74
C LEU A 121 -4.94 7.54 15.78
N LYS A 122 -4.93 6.22 15.56
CA LYS A 122 -4.31 5.23 16.44
C LYS A 122 -3.60 4.15 15.64
N LEU A 123 -2.56 3.57 16.23
CA LEU A 123 -1.90 2.40 15.66
C LEU A 123 -2.82 1.17 15.73
N ASN A 124 -2.71 0.32 14.72
CA ASN A 124 -3.30 -1.01 14.73
C ASN A 124 -2.32 -2.00 15.36
N THR A 125 -2.43 -2.20 16.67
CA THR A 125 -1.53 -3.09 17.42
C THR A 125 -1.57 -4.53 16.94
N ALA A 126 -2.71 -5.01 16.42
CA ALA A 126 -2.85 -6.35 15.88
C ALA A 126 -2.03 -6.57 14.59
N LYS A 127 -1.77 -5.51 13.81
CA LYS A 127 -0.93 -5.54 12.61
C LYS A 127 0.52 -5.16 12.88
N THR A 128 0.84 -4.67 14.07
CA THR A 128 2.19 -4.29 14.46
C THR A 128 3.08 -5.52 14.59
N LYS A 129 4.19 -5.54 13.87
CA LYS A 129 5.12 -6.67 13.87
C LYS A 129 6.56 -6.27 13.57
N ILE A 130 7.50 -7.09 14.04
CA ILE A 130 8.90 -7.00 13.68
C ILE A 130 9.30 -8.22 12.84
N LEU A 131 9.88 -7.95 11.69
CA LEU A 131 10.45 -8.96 10.80
C LEU A 131 11.96 -9.02 11.06
N ARG A 132 12.47 -10.25 11.32
CA ARG A 132 13.86 -10.53 11.70
C ARG A 132 14.67 -11.12 10.53
N PRO A 133 16.00 -11.25 10.66
CA PRO A 133 16.81 -12.00 9.72
C PRO A 133 16.24 -13.41 9.49
N GLY A 134 16.33 -13.90 8.25
CA GLY A 134 15.76 -15.21 7.86
C GLY A 134 14.26 -15.19 7.53
N GLN A 135 13.50 -14.20 7.99
CA GLN A 135 12.08 -14.07 7.67
C GLN A 135 11.87 -13.43 6.30
N ARG A 136 10.74 -13.78 5.69
CA ARG A 136 10.26 -13.17 4.45
C ARG A 136 9.76 -11.74 4.73
N LYS A 137 10.33 -10.76 4.04
CA LYS A 137 10.03 -9.33 4.19
C LYS A 137 9.26 -8.83 2.98
N ILE A 138 7.97 -8.54 3.18
CA ILE A 138 7.09 -7.98 2.14
C ILE A 138 6.63 -6.60 2.59
N ILE A 139 6.90 -5.60 1.76
CA ILE A 139 6.46 -4.22 1.93
C ILE A 139 5.65 -3.82 0.70
N THR A 140 4.42 -3.39 0.89
CA THR A 140 3.48 -3.02 -0.20
C THR A 140 3.42 -4.05 -1.33
N GLY A 141 3.42 -5.36 -0.98
CA GLY A 141 3.37 -6.46 -1.96
C GLY A 141 4.72 -6.88 -2.58
N VAL A 142 5.80 -6.15 -2.29
CA VAL A 142 7.14 -6.40 -2.85
C VAL A 142 8.04 -7.12 -1.84
N LEU A 143 8.75 -8.16 -2.28
CA LEU A 143 9.82 -8.78 -1.49
C LEU A 143 11.05 -7.86 -1.47
N VAL A 144 11.52 -7.54 -0.25
CA VAL A 144 12.64 -6.60 -0.02
C VAL A 144 13.82 -7.23 0.75
N ASN A 145 13.96 -8.55 0.73
CA ASN A 145 15.00 -9.26 1.48
C ASN A 145 16.42 -8.85 1.04
N LYS A 146 16.99 -9.46 0.02
CA LYS A 146 18.32 -9.10 -0.53
C LYS A 146 18.21 -8.24 -1.77
N THR A 147 17.26 -8.57 -2.64
CA THR A 147 16.94 -7.86 -3.86
C THR A 147 15.44 -7.65 -3.95
N LEU A 148 15.00 -6.66 -4.74
CA LEU A 148 13.59 -6.51 -5.06
C LEU A 148 13.11 -7.72 -5.85
N ASN A 149 11.98 -8.28 -5.44
CA ASN A 149 11.37 -9.40 -6.13
C ASN A 149 9.85 -9.41 -5.89
N VAL A 150 9.15 -10.17 -6.69
CA VAL A 150 7.73 -10.45 -6.48
C VAL A 150 7.54 -11.74 -5.69
N PRO A 151 6.46 -11.87 -4.90
CA PRO A 151 6.10 -13.11 -4.23
C PRO A 151 5.98 -14.28 -5.20
N LYS A 152 6.49 -15.46 -4.79
CA LYS A 152 6.40 -16.69 -5.61
C LYS A 152 4.96 -17.07 -5.92
N GLU A 153 4.05 -16.80 -4.99
CA GLU A 153 2.61 -17.06 -5.11
C GLU A 153 2.03 -16.30 -6.30
N LEU A 154 2.38 -15.02 -6.47
CA LEU A 154 1.91 -14.22 -7.60
C LEU A 154 2.42 -14.80 -8.95
N ILE A 155 3.68 -15.20 -8.98
CA ILE A 155 4.27 -15.84 -10.19
C ILE A 155 3.55 -17.14 -10.51
N SER A 156 3.27 -17.97 -9.49
CA SER A 156 2.56 -19.24 -9.66
C SER A 156 1.11 -19.02 -10.10
N GLU A 157 0.45 -18.00 -9.55
CA GLU A 157 -0.90 -17.62 -9.95
C GLU A 157 -0.95 -17.19 -11.42
N ILE A 158 -0.07 -16.30 -11.86
CA ILE A 158 -0.02 -15.87 -13.28
C ILE A 158 0.22 -17.07 -14.21
N ARG A 159 1.15 -17.96 -13.86
CA ARG A 159 1.42 -19.18 -14.64
C ARG A 159 0.20 -20.08 -14.75
N LEU A 160 -0.49 -20.29 -13.65
CA LEU A 160 -1.70 -21.11 -13.63
C LEU A 160 -2.81 -20.49 -14.48
N GLU A 161 -3.01 -19.17 -14.36
CA GLU A 161 -4.03 -18.47 -15.14
C GLU A 161 -3.76 -18.58 -16.65
N ILE A 162 -2.53 -18.31 -17.08
CA ILE A 162 -2.14 -18.42 -18.49
C ILE A 162 -2.30 -19.86 -18.98
N TYR A 163 -1.83 -20.84 -18.21
CA TYR A 163 -1.98 -22.25 -18.56
C TYR A 163 -3.46 -22.67 -18.73
N CYS A 164 -4.31 -22.27 -17.80
CA CYS A 164 -5.74 -22.59 -17.86
C CYS A 164 -6.41 -21.91 -19.05
N LEU A 165 -6.08 -20.67 -19.34
CA LEU A 165 -6.61 -19.92 -20.50
C LEU A 165 -6.21 -20.58 -21.82
N GLN A 166 -4.96 -20.99 -21.98
CA GLN A 166 -4.47 -21.67 -23.17
C GLN A 166 -5.07 -23.07 -23.35
N LYS A 167 -5.22 -23.82 -22.25
CA LYS A 167 -5.69 -25.20 -22.30
C LYS A 167 -7.22 -25.35 -22.42
N TYR A 168 -7.97 -24.55 -21.68
CA TYR A 168 -9.43 -24.71 -21.55
C TYR A 168 -10.23 -23.61 -22.26
N GLY A 169 -9.55 -22.54 -22.71
CA GLY A 169 -10.17 -21.35 -23.30
C GLY A 169 -10.63 -20.33 -22.25
N ALA A 170 -10.83 -19.09 -22.72
CA ALA A 170 -11.14 -17.97 -21.87
C ALA A 170 -12.52 -18.11 -21.20
N SER A 171 -13.55 -18.53 -21.93
CA SER A 171 -14.91 -18.63 -21.41
C SER A 171 -15.02 -19.59 -20.23
N LYS A 172 -14.51 -20.81 -20.37
CA LYS A 172 -14.52 -21.82 -19.29
C LYS A 172 -13.66 -21.39 -18.10
N ARG A 173 -12.51 -20.77 -18.35
CA ARG A 173 -11.64 -20.32 -17.26
C ARG A 173 -12.27 -19.20 -16.45
N ILE A 174 -12.90 -18.22 -17.09
CA ILE A 174 -13.55 -17.08 -16.42
C ILE A 174 -14.74 -17.59 -15.58
N GLU A 175 -15.55 -18.49 -16.12
CA GLU A 175 -16.65 -19.10 -15.37
C GLU A 175 -16.15 -19.82 -14.11
N ALA A 176 -15.16 -20.70 -14.23
CA ALA A 176 -14.56 -21.39 -13.09
C ALA A 176 -13.91 -20.44 -12.07
N TYR A 177 -13.30 -19.33 -12.54
CA TYR A 177 -12.75 -18.30 -11.68
C TYR A 177 -13.86 -17.60 -10.90
N ASN A 178 -14.93 -17.16 -11.58
CA ASN A 178 -16.06 -16.48 -10.98
C ASN A 178 -16.76 -17.34 -9.92
N GLN A 179 -16.97 -18.62 -10.21
CA GLN A 179 -17.52 -19.58 -9.23
C GLN A 179 -16.62 -19.70 -8.00
N LYS A 180 -15.32 -19.90 -8.20
CA LYS A 180 -14.36 -20.07 -7.09
C LYS A 180 -14.24 -18.84 -6.19
N HIS A 181 -14.31 -17.63 -6.76
CA HIS A 181 -14.06 -16.38 -6.04
C HIS A 181 -15.33 -15.58 -5.73
N ASN A 182 -16.51 -16.14 -6.07
CA ASN A 182 -17.80 -15.48 -5.93
C ASN A 182 -17.82 -14.07 -6.57
N THR A 183 -17.33 -14.00 -7.82
CA THR A 183 -17.23 -12.77 -8.63
C THR A 183 -18.04 -12.91 -9.91
N ASN A 184 -18.31 -11.82 -10.58
CA ASN A 184 -18.96 -11.79 -11.90
C ASN A 184 -18.14 -10.96 -12.88
N LEU A 185 -16.89 -11.37 -13.10
CA LEU A 185 -16.01 -10.71 -14.06
C LEU A 185 -16.41 -11.12 -15.48
N ASP A 186 -16.56 -10.12 -16.34
CA ASP A 186 -16.60 -10.35 -17.77
C ASP A 186 -15.21 -10.60 -18.36
N ARG A 187 -15.16 -10.93 -19.64
CA ARG A 187 -13.90 -11.23 -20.33
C ARG A 187 -12.92 -10.07 -20.31
N TYR A 188 -13.41 -8.85 -20.48
CA TYR A 188 -12.58 -7.65 -20.48
C TYR A 188 -11.97 -7.41 -19.10
N SER A 189 -12.77 -7.40 -18.06
CA SER A 189 -12.34 -7.18 -16.68
C SER A 189 -11.36 -8.25 -16.19
N TYR A 190 -11.60 -9.51 -16.57
CA TYR A 190 -10.69 -10.61 -16.25
C TYR A 190 -9.33 -10.45 -16.95
N ARG A 191 -9.34 -10.09 -18.25
CA ARG A 191 -8.14 -9.80 -19.04
C ARG A 191 -7.33 -8.66 -18.40
N GLN A 192 -7.99 -7.56 -18.03
CA GLN A 192 -7.35 -6.41 -17.38
C GLN A 192 -6.73 -6.80 -16.03
N LYS A 193 -7.42 -7.63 -15.26
CA LYS A 193 -6.92 -8.14 -13.99
C LYS A 193 -5.63 -8.96 -14.15
N LEU A 194 -5.58 -9.87 -15.10
CA LEU A 194 -4.38 -10.67 -15.39
C LEU A 194 -3.26 -9.79 -15.93
N TYR A 195 -3.57 -8.86 -16.85
CA TYR A 195 -2.61 -7.90 -17.40
C TYR A 195 -2.00 -7.03 -16.29
N GLY A 196 -2.81 -6.50 -15.38
CA GLY A 196 -2.33 -5.71 -14.25
C GLY A 196 -1.36 -6.47 -13.34
N LYS A 197 -1.56 -7.78 -13.12
CA LYS A 197 -0.60 -8.63 -12.39
C LYS A 197 0.72 -8.76 -13.14
N ILE A 198 0.70 -8.91 -14.45
CA ILE A 198 1.91 -8.97 -15.29
C ILE A 198 2.65 -7.62 -15.26
N CYS A 199 1.92 -6.49 -15.37
CA CYS A 199 2.48 -5.15 -15.22
C CYS A 199 3.16 -4.96 -13.86
N PHE A 200 2.57 -5.45 -12.77
CA PHE A 200 3.19 -5.39 -11.44
C PHE A 200 4.50 -6.20 -11.39
N VAL A 201 4.53 -7.39 -12.01
CA VAL A 201 5.78 -8.17 -12.13
C VAL A 201 6.81 -7.40 -12.94
N ASN A 202 6.40 -6.77 -14.04
CA ASN A 202 7.29 -5.99 -14.91
C ASN A 202 7.92 -4.79 -14.18
N MET A 203 7.15 -4.09 -13.37
CA MET A 203 7.64 -2.96 -12.59
C MET A 203 8.80 -3.35 -11.64
N ILE A 204 8.80 -4.59 -11.13
CA ILE A 204 9.76 -5.05 -10.11
C ILE A 204 10.86 -5.91 -10.74
N THR A 205 10.51 -6.80 -11.67
CA THR A 205 11.41 -7.77 -12.31
C THR A 205 11.10 -7.88 -13.80
N PRO A 206 11.52 -6.91 -14.64
CA PRO A 206 11.17 -6.87 -16.08
C PRO A 206 11.49 -8.17 -16.83
N LYS A 207 12.70 -8.72 -16.65
CA LYS A 207 13.14 -9.98 -17.27
C LYS A 207 12.20 -11.16 -17.02
N LYS A 208 11.49 -11.18 -15.87
CA LYS A 208 10.53 -12.25 -15.59
C LYS A 208 9.17 -12.00 -16.25
N ALA A 209 8.84 -10.75 -16.50
CA ALA A 209 7.57 -10.37 -17.10
C ALA A 209 7.54 -10.58 -18.62
N GLU A 210 8.68 -10.49 -19.30
CA GLU A 210 8.78 -10.64 -20.77
C GLU A 210 8.06 -11.90 -21.25
N LYS A 211 8.39 -13.06 -20.69
CA LYS A 211 7.75 -14.34 -21.03
C LYS A 211 6.25 -14.36 -20.73
N PHE A 212 5.81 -13.65 -19.69
CA PHE A 212 4.38 -13.57 -19.37
C PHE A 212 3.62 -12.70 -20.38
N TYR A 213 4.24 -11.62 -20.87
CA TYR A 213 3.65 -10.81 -21.93
C TYR A 213 3.50 -11.60 -23.22
N GLU A 214 4.55 -12.30 -23.66
CA GLU A 214 4.50 -13.16 -24.86
C GLU A 214 3.33 -14.15 -24.73
N GLN A 215 3.30 -14.92 -23.64
CA GLN A 215 2.24 -15.90 -23.41
C GLN A 215 0.84 -15.28 -23.28
N PHE A 216 0.72 -14.07 -22.72
CA PHE A 216 -0.55 -13.37 -22.57
C PHE A 216 -1.12 -12.89 -23.91
N TYR A 217 -0.27 -12.41 -24.81
CA TYR A 217 -0.70 -11.97 -26.14
C TYR A 217 -1.05 -13.13 -27.07
N ASP A 218 -0.48 -14.32 -26.84
CA ASP A 218 -0.82 -15.55 -27.55
C ASP A 218 -2.16 -16.18 -27.14
N ILE A 219 -2.82 -15.67 -26.09
CA ILE A 219 -4.11 -16.18 -25.63
C ILE A 219 -5.22 -15.82 -26.61
N ASN A 220 -5.93 -16.84 -27.09
CA ASN A 220 -7.16 -16.60 -27.84
C ASN A 220 -8.32 -16.25 -26.88
N TRP A 221 -8.55 -14.97 -26.71
CA TRP A 221 -9.60 -14.46 -25.81
C TRP A 221 -11.02 -14.67 -26.35
N MET A 222 -11.18 -15.08 -27.60
CA MET A 222 -12.50 -15.30 -28.22
C MET A 222 -13.05 -16.73 -27.99
N LYS A 223 -12.18 -17.66 -27.64
CA LYS A 223 -12.54 -19.01 -27.20
C LYS A 223 -12.86 -18.99 -25.71
#